data_d2f37017bfc9e630d3bb298c47bc9801
#
_entry.id   d2f37017bfc9e630d3bb298c47bc9801
#
_cell.length_a   1.000
_cell.length_b   1.000
_cell.length_c   1.000
_cell.angle_alpha   90.00
_cell.angle_beta   90.00
_cell.angle_gamma   90.00
#
_symmetry.space_group_name_H-M   'P 1'
#
loop_
_entity.id
_entity.type
_entity.pdbx_description
1 polymer ?
#
loop_
_entity_poly.entity_id
_entity_poly.type
_entity_poly.pdbx_seq_one_letter_code
_entity_poly.pdbx_strand_id
1 'polypeptide(L)'
;MDDLNHQAGSARLLNMPGRRDQMLRTMLLCALTAAVFFLPFYLIDGGFFHYAGDFNSQQISFYRYMNGFIKGGGYPDGMAGAARNTFSWATDLGSGAMNAYSFYLYGSPFFWLSLIFPQNWLPYLMVPLLILKFAVAGGGAYRYLCRYVRRTDYAMLGACLYAFSGFSVYNVFFNHFVDVVALFPWMLWALDETLYEQEKHYGLFAFWVGVNLLNNYFFFIGQVIFL
;
A
#
# COMPACT_ATOMS: atom_id res chain seq x y z
N MET A 1 8.88 -13.48 -37.65
CA MET A 1 7.72 -14.34 -37.37
C MET A 1 7.80 -14.97 -35.99
N ASP A 2 8.97 -15.28 -35.47
CA ASP A 2 9.14 -15.87 -34.11
C ASP A 2 8.82 -14.88 -32.97
N ASP A 3 9.10 -13.59 -33.12
CA ASP A 3 8.79 -12.58 -32.11
C ASP A 3 7.28 -12.36 -31.90
N LEU A 4 6.49 -12.46 -32.95
CA LEU A 4 5.04 -12.33 -32.88
C LEU A 4 4.39 -13.56 -32.20
N ASN A 5 4.96 -14.75 -32.37
CA ASN A 5 4.53 -15.95 -31.67
C ASN A 5 4.92 -15.96 -30.19
N HIS A 6 6.04 -15.33 -29.84
CA HIS A 6 6.47 -15.13 -28.46
C HIS A 6 5.55 -14.15 -27.70
N GLN A 7 5.13 -13.06 -28.37
CA GLN A 7 4.21 -12.06 -27.80
C GLN A 7 2.79 -12.62 -27.63
N ALA A 8 2.26 -13.35 -28.62
CA ALA A 8 0.96 -14.02 -28.52
C ALA A 8 0.94 -15.10 -27.43
N GLY A 9 2.08 -15.75 -27.17
CA GLY A 9 2.24 -16.72 -26.09
C GLY A 9 2.18 -16.07 -24.68
N SER A 10 2.70 -14.85 -24.53
CA SER A 10 2.73 -14.15 -23.22
C SER A 10 1.34 -13.63 -22.83
N ALA A 11 0.56 -13.09 -23.78
CA ALA A 11 -0.80 -12.62 -23.54
C ALA A 11 -1.75 -13.75 -23.07
N ARG A 12 -1.64 -14.95 -23.69
CA ARG A 12 -2.39 -16.14 -23.27
C ARG A 12 -2.01 -16.63 -21.86
N LEU A 13 -0.78 -16.40 -21.42
CA LEU A 13 -0.31 -16.82 -20.10
C LEU A 13 -0.97 -16.04 -18.97
N LEU A 14 -1.41 -14.79 -19.18
CA LEU A 14 -1.97 -13.92 -18.15
C LEU A 14 -3.44 -14.25 -17.81
N ASN A 15 -4.20 -14.78 -18.78
CA ASN A 15 -5.63 -15.07 -18.63
C ASN A 15 -5.93 -16.53 -18.26
N MET A 16 -4.94 -17.34 -17.89
CA MET A 16 -5.19 -18.69 -17.43
C MET A 16 -5.92 -18.69 -16.07
N PRO A 17 -7.06 -19.38 -15.93
CA PRO A 17 -7.85 -19.42 -14.70
C PRO A 17 -7.03 -19.76 -13.43
N GLY A 18 -6.04 -20.64 -13.55
CA GLY A 18 -5.17 -21.03 -12.43
C GLY A 18 -4.25 -19.93 -11.90
N ARG A 19 -4.01 -18.86 -12.64
CA ARG A 19 -3.10 -17.77 -12.18
C ARG A 19 -3.76 -16.83 -11.20
N ARG A 20 -5.05 -16.60 -11.29
CA ARG A 20 -5.79 -15.82 -10.29
C ARG A 20 -5.77 -16.52 -8.93
N ASP A 21 -5.99 -17.83 -8.92
CA ASP A 21 -5.95 -18.63 -7.69
C ASP A 21 -4.56 -18.64 -7.07
N GLN A 22 -3.51 -18.71 -7.89
CA GLN A 22 -2.12 -18.63 -7.41
C GLN A 22 -1.79 -17.23 -6.85
N MET A 23 -2.31 -16.16 -7.45
CA MET A 23 -2.17 -14.81 -6.90
C MET A 23 -2.81 -14.73 -5.49
N LEU A 24 -4.03 -15.22 -5.34
CA LEU A 24 -4.70 -15.25 -4.04
C LEU A 24 -3.96 -16.11 -3.01
N ARG A 25 -3.41 -17.25 -3.43
CA ARG A 25 -2.55 -18.08 -2.57
C ARG A 25 -1.28 -17.34 -2.16
N THR A 26 -0.66 -16.58 -3.07
CA THR A 26 0.51 -15.76 -2.76
C THR A 26 0.16 -14.65 -1.77
N MET A 27 -0.97 -13.96 -1.98
CA MET A 27 -1.47 -12.96 -1.02
C MET A 27 -1.71 -13.57 0.37
N LEU A 28 -2.35 -14.74 0.40
CA LEU A 28 -2.60 -15.46 1.66
C LEU A 28 -1.28 -15.90 2.33
N LEU A 29 -0.33 -16.41 1.55
CA LEU A 29 0.99 -16.80 2.06
C LEU A 29 1.72 -15.59 2.67
N CYS A 30 1.74 -14.45 1.97
CA CYS A 30 2.32 -13.22 2.50
C CYS A 30 1.57 -12.72 3.75
N ALA A 31 0.24 -12.80 3.78
CA ALA A 31 -0.56 -12.44 4.95
C ALA A 31 -0.22 -13.34 6.15
N LEU A 32 -0.15 -14.66 5.94
CA LEU A 32 0.18 -15.62 7.00
C LEU A 32 1.63 -15.41 7.50
N THR A 33 2.57 -15.18 6.60
CA THR A 33 3.96 -14.88 6.98
C THR A 33 4.03 -13.60 7.81
N ALA A 34 3.38 -12.51 7.36
CA ALA A 34 3.31 -11.27 8.13
C ALA A 34 2.62 -11.47 9.49
N ALA A 35 1.54 -12.26 9.53
CA ALA A 35 0.86 -12.60 10.77
C ALA A 35 1.78 -13.34 11.76
N VAL A 36 2.56 -14.32 11.29
CA VAL A 36 3.54 -15.03 12.13
C VAL A 36 4.57 -14.07 12.72
N PHE A 37 4.98 -13.04 11.97
CA PHE A 37 5.93 -12.04 12.48
C PHE A 37 5.30 -11.05 13.45
N PHE A 38 4.12 -10.52 13.15
CA PHE A 38 3.56 -9.39 13.90
C PHE A 38 2.62 -9.80 15.02
N LEU A 39 1.84 -10.89 14.87
CA LEU A 39 0.84 -11.29 15.89
C LEU A 39 1.44 -11.61 17.26
N PRO A 40 2.62 -12.25 17.40
CA PRO A 40 3.19 -12.48 18.73
C PRO A 40 3.40 -11.19 19.51
N PHE A 41 3.96 -10.15 18.88
CA PHE A 41 4.16 -8.84 19.51
C PHE A 41 2.83 -8.16 19.81
N TYR A 42 1.90 -8.20 18.86
CA TYR A 42 0.56 -7.66 19.02
C TYR A 42 -0.22 -8.29 20.20
N LEU A 43 -0.10 -9.61 20.39
CA LEU A 43 -0.77 -10.33 21.48
C LEU A 43 -0.09 -10.06 22.83
N ILE A 44 1.24 -10.01 22.87
CA ILE A 44 2.01 -9.71 24.09
C ILE A 44 1.69 -8.30 24.59
N ASP A 45 1.54 -7.33 23.69
CA ASP A 45 1.24 -5.94 24.01
C ASP A 45 -0.27 -5.66 24.14
N GLY A 46 -1.10 -6.68 24.33
CA GLY A 46 -2.54 -6.53 24.58
C GLY A 46 -3.32 -5.95 23.42
N GLY A 47 -2.90 -6.22 22.18
CA GLY A 47 -3.54 -5.73 20.96
C GLY A 47 -2.93 -4.45 20.38
N PHE A 48 -1.83 -3.97 20.97
CA PHE A 48 -1.01 -2.90 20.40
C PHE A 48 0.24 -3.47 19.73
N PHE A 49 0.84 -2.68 18.88
CA PHE A 49 2.15 -2.99 18.33
C PHE A 49 3.10 -1.85 18.69
N HIS A 50 3.89 -2.10 19.73
CA HIS A 50 4.91 -1.14 20.16
C HIS A 50 6.17 -1.35 19.32
N TYR A 51 6.41 -0.38 18.45
CA TYR A 51 7.64 -0.32 17.67
C TYR A 51 8.31 1.04 17.89
N ALA A 52 9.62 1.06 18.06
CA ALA A 52 10.34 2.27 18.45
C ALA A 52 10.17 3.43 17.45
N GLY A 53 10.33 4.66 17.93
CA GLY A 53 10.43 5.86 17.11
C GLY A 53 9.13 6.27 16.42
N ASP A 54 9.22 6.60 15.13
CA ASP A 54 8.14 7.22 14.37
C ASP A 54 6.88 6.36 14.21
N PHE A 55 6.98 5.04 14.34
CA PHE A 55 5.79 4.20 14.29
C PHE A 55 4.82 4.56 15.42
N ASN A 56 5.29 4.63 16.66
CA ASN A 56 4.43 4.96 17.80
C ASN A 56 4.14 6.46 17.89
N SER A 57 5.16 7.30 17.74
CA SER A 57 5.04 8.74 17.98
C SER A 57 4.26 9.46 16.87
N GLN A 58 4.40 9.02 15.63
CA GLN A 58 3.79 9.66 14.47
C GLN A 58 2.67 8.79 13.86
N GLN A 59 2.97 7.56 13.42
CA GLN A 59 2.05 6.81 12.57
C GLN A 59 0.73 6.49 13.27
N ILE A 60 0.79 5.96 14.49
CA ILE A 60 -0.42 5.66 15.28
C ILE A 60 -1.18 6.95 15.60
N SER A 61 -0.45 7.99 16.04
CA SER A 61 -1.03 9.28 16.42
C SER A 61 -1.69 9.97 15.24
N PHE A 62 -1.05 9.97 14.07
CA PHE A 62 -1.58 10.60 12.86
C PHE A 62 -2.82 9.86 12.33
N TYR A 63 -2.81 8.54 12.29
CA TYR A 63 -3.99 7.74 11.91
C TYR A 63 -5.18 8.07 12.83
N ARG A 64 -4.95 8.05 14.14
CA ARG A 64 -5.99 8.36 15.12
C ARG A 64 -6.50 9.79 14.99
N TYR A 65 -5.59 10.76 14.93
CA TYR A 65 -5.93 12.17 14.82
C TYR A 65 -6.73 12.45 13.56
N MET A 66 -6.24 12.00 12.41
CA MET A 66 -6.88 12.27 11.13
C MET A 66 -8.20 11.51 10.93
N ASN A 67 -8.37 10.33 11.54
CA ASN A 67 -9.67 9.66 11.59
C ASN A 67 -10.71 10.55 12.31
N GLY A 68 -10.35 11.07 13.47
CA GLY A 68 -11.22 12.00 14.22
C GLY A 68 -11.46 13.30 13.47
N PHE A 69 -10.44 13.87 12.85
CA PHE A 69 -10.54 15.07 12.04
C PHE A 69 -11.51 14.91 10.87
N ILE A 70 -11.37 13.88 10.06
CA ILE A 70 -12.23 13.67 8.88
C ILE A 70 -13.67 13.37 9.30
N LYS A 71 -13.89 12.58 10.33
CA LYS A 71 -15.24 12.23 10.84
C LYS A 71 -15.90 13.38 11.59
N GLY A 72 -15.11 14.18 12.29
CA GLY A 72 -15.60 15.35 13.02
C GLY A 72 -15.87 16.58 12.14
N GLY A 73 -15.57 16.50 10.84
CA GLY A 73 -15.77 17.62 9.91
C GLY A 73 -14.71 18.71 10.00
N GLY A 74 -13.54 18.43 10.56
CA GLY A 74 -12.41 19.34 10.70
C GLY A 74 -11.87 19.42 12.12
N TYR A 75 -11.09 20.46 12.41
CA TYR A 75 -10.51 20.66 13.73
C TYR A 75 -11.58 20.96 14.79
N PRO A 76 -11.47 20.31 15.99
CA PRO A 76 -12.46 20.48 17.05
C PRO A 76 -12.46 21.86 17.74
N ASP A 77 -11.57 22.77 17.37
CA ASP A 77 -11.35 24.04 18.04
C ASP A 77 -12.46 25.08 17.77
N GLY A 78 -13.70 24.70 18.04
CA GLY A 78 -14.77 25.64 18.39
C GLY A 78 -15.23 26.63 17.32
N MET A 79 -14.72 26.60 16.10
CA MET A 79 -15.25 27.39 14.99
C MET A 79 -16.34 26.60 14.24
N ALA A 80 -17.34 26.18 14.99
CA ALA A 80 -18.58 25.65 14.44
C ALA A 80 -19.25 26.75 13.60
N GLY A 81 -19.21 26.57 12.28
CA GLY A 81 -19.90 27.46 11.35
C GLY A 81 -19.09 27.94 10.14
N ALA A 82 -17.79 27.94 10.18
CA ALA A 82 -16.97 28.16 8.99
C ALA A 82 -16.78 26.89 8.22
N ALA A 83 -16.98 26.93 6.92
CA ALA A 83 -16.70 25.84 5.99
C ALA A 83 -15.41 25.08 6.38
N ARG A 84 -15.56 23.84 6.83
CA ARG A 84 -14.52 22.83 7.14
C ARG A 84 -13.14 23.44 7.32
N ASN A 85 -12.85 23.91 8.53
CA ASN A 85 -11.54 24.51 8.82
C ASN A 85 -10.45 23.44 8.66
N THR A 86 -9.66 23.54 7.61
CA THR A 86 -8.54 22.64 7.34
C THR A 86 -7.24 23.10 7.97
N PHE A 87 -7.23 24.24 8.65
CA PHE A 87 -6.07 24.85 9.29
C PHE A 87 -6.16 24.73 10.82
N SER A 88 -5.04 24.43 11.46
CA SER A 88 -4.90 24.42 12.92
C SER A 88 -3.58 25.05 13.37
N TRP A 89 -3.66 25.89 14.38
CA TRP A 89 -2.48 26.44 15.07
C TRP A 89 -1.74 25.36 15.89
N ALA A 90 -2.42 24.29 16.28
CA ALA A 90 -1.85 23.20 17.06
C ALA A 90 -1.11 22.15 16.18
N THR A 91 -1.18 22.28 14.86
CA THR A 91 -0.51 21.37 13.91
C THR A 91 0.70 22.09 13.30
N ASP A 92 1.91 21.55 13.52
CA ASP A 92 3.17 22.10 12.95
C ASP A 92 3.32 23.62 13.12
N LEU A 93 2.96 24.15 14.30
CA LEU A 93 3.00 25.59 14.60
C LEU A 93 2.06 26.45 13.73
N GLY A 94 1.07 25.84 13.16
CA GLY A 94 0.10 26.46 12.25
C GLY A 94 0.21 25.92 10.83
N SER A 95 -0.56 24.88 10.54
CA SER A 95 -0.57 24.24 9.23
C SER A 95 -1.96 23.76 8.85
N GLY A 96 -2.17 23.59 7.54
CA GLY A 96 -3.32 22.90 7.00
C GLY A 96 -3.17 21.38 7.07
N ALA A 97 -4.27 20.66 7.29
CA ALA A 97 -4.29 19.22 7.36
C ALA A 97 -3.69 18.54 6.12
N MET A 98 -3.94 19.09 4.93
CA MET A 98 -3.34 18.59 3.69
C MET A 98 -1.82 18.72 3.69
N ASN A 99 -1.29 19.87 4.13
CA ASN A 99 0.16 20.11 4.14
C ASN A 99 0.86 19.20 5.16
N ALA A 100 0.28 19.06 6.36
CA ALA A 100 0.90 18.30 7.44
C ALA A 100 0.84 16.78 7.23
N TYR A 101 -0.26 16.26 6.63
CA TYR A 101 -0.55 14.83 6.63
C TYR A 101 -0.64 14.18 5.25
N SER A 102 -0.52 14.93 4.15
CA SER A 102 -0.59 14.36 2.80
C SER A 102 0.49 13.31 2.54
N PHE A 103 1.71 13.59 2.98
CA PHE A 103 2.86 12.68 2.85
C PHE A 103 2.67 11.34 3.57
N TYR A 104 1.95 11.37 4.69
CA TYR A 104 1.82 10.20 5.57
C TYR A 104 0.55 9.38 5.33
N LEU A 105 -0.57 10.02 4.96
CA LEU A 105 -1.88 9.40 5.09
C LEU A 105 -2.81 9.59 3.89
N TYR A 106 -2.96 10.81 3.39
CA TYR A 106 -4.06 11.14 2.46
C TYR A 106 -4.07 10.34 1.17
N GLY A 107 -2.91 9.99 0.64
CA GLY A 107 -2.81 9.15 -0.56
C GLY A 107 -2.90 7.66 -0.30
N SER A 108 -2.88 7.23 0.96
CA SER A 108 -2.87 5.81 1.34
C SER A 108 -4.26 5.18 1.27
N PRO A 109 -4.50 4.17 0.43
CA PRO A 109 -5.76 3.43 0.44
C PRO A 109 -5.98 2.69 1.75
N PHE A 110 -4.92 2.31 2.45
CA PHE A 110 -4.99 1.63 3.75
C PHE A 110 -5.46 2.58 4.85
N PHE A 111 -5.07 3.85 4.78
CA PHE A 111 -5.61 4.87 5.68
C PHE A 111 -7.11 5.08 5.43
N TRP A 112 -7.54 5.20 4.18
CA TRP A 112 -8.96 5.35 3.85
C TRP A 112 -9.78 4.15 4.30
N LEU A 113 -9.26 2.94 4.17
CA LEU A 113 -9.87 1.73 4.71
C LEU A 113 -10.04 1.82 6.25
N SER A 114 -9.08 2.40 6.95
CA SER A 114 -9.14 2.56 8.42
C SER A 114 -10.26 3.48 8.90
N LEU A 115 -10.77 4.37 8.04
CA LEU A 115 -11.88 5.27 8.38
C LEU A 115 -13.21 4.54 8.61
N ILE A 116 -13.35 3.29 8.20
CA ILE A 116 -14.54 2.48 8.49
C ILE A 116 -14.68 2.27 10.01
N PHE A 117 -13.55 2.26 10.73
CA PHE A 117 -13.49 1.95 12.16
C PHE A 117 -13.52 3.20 13.04
N PRO A 118 -14.02 3.08 14.29
CA PRO A 118 -13.98 4.17 15.26
C PRO A 118 -12.55 4.63 15.56
N GLN A 119 -12.37 5.91 15.87
CA GLN A 119 -11.07 6.51 16.20
C GLN A 119 -10.28 5.73 17.27
N ASN A 120 -10.96 5.23 18.29
CA ASN A 120 -10.31 4.51 19.40
C ASN A 120 -9.77 3.11 18.99
N TRP A 121 -10.19 2.59 17.84
CA TRP A 121 -9.75 1.28 17.35
C TRP A 121 -8.48 1.38 16.49
N LEU A 122 -8.09 2.60 16.09
CA LEU A 122 -6.96 2.79 15.15
C LEU A 122 -5.64 2.17 15.65
N PRO A 123 -5.26 2.29 16.93
CA PRO A 123 -4.04 1.65 17.42
C PRO A 123 -4.04 0.13 17.24
N TYR A 124 -5.21 -0.50 17.41
CA TYR A 124 -5.37 -1.95 17.24
C TYR A 124 -5.39 -2.40 15.77
N LEU A 125 -5.68 -1.48 14.85
CA LEU A 125 -5.74 -1.79 13.42
C LEU A 125 -4.36 -1.75 12.73
N MET A 126 -3.33 -1.23 13.39
CA MET A 126 -2.02 -1.04 12.76
C MET A 126 -1.42 -2.36 12.27
N VAL A 127 -1.47 -3.43 13.07
CA VAL A 127 -0.98 -4.76 12.66
C VAL A 127 -1.86 -5.40 11.58
N PRO A 128 -3.19 -5.47 11.70
CA PRO A 128 -4.04 -5.91 10.61
C PRO A 128 -3.79 -5.18 9.28
N LEU A 129 -3.59 -3.87 9.31
CA LEU A 129 -3.27 -3.09 8.12
C LEU A 129 -1.88 -3.42 7.57
N LEU A 130 -0.86 -3.62 8.43
CA LEU A 130 0.46 -4.09 8.00
C LEU A 130 0.36 -5.44 7.30
N ILE A 131 -0.33 -6.41 7.88
CA ILE A 131 -0.56 -7.73 7.27
C ILE A 131 -1.21 -7.58 5.89
N LEU A 132 -2.22 -6.71 5.77
CA LEU A 132 -2.87 -6.42 4.49
C LEU A 132 -1.90 -5.81 3.48
N LYS A 133 -1.03 -4.88 3.88
CA LYS A 133 -0.02 -4.26 3.00
C LYS A 133 0.94 -5.30 2.43
N PHE A 134 1.46 -6.21 3.26
CA PHE A 134 2.33 -7.31 2.81
C PHE A 134 1.59 -8.25 1.85
N ALA A 135 0.32 -8.55 2.11
CA ALA A 135 -0.49 -9.35 1.20
C ALA A 135 -0.67 -8.68 -0.17
N VAL A 136 -0.99 -7.38 -0.18
CA VAL A 136 -1.16 -6.58 -1.41
C VAL A 136 0.16 -6.47 -2.17
N ALA A 137 1.29 -6.27 -1.47
CA ALA A 137 2.63 -6.27 -2.05
C ALA A 137 2.94 -7.60 -2.77
N GLY A 138 2.70 -8.73 -2.08
CA GLY A 138 2.90 -10.06 -2.65
C GLY A 138 2.00 -10.32 -3.86
N GLY A 139 0.73 -9.92 -3.79
CA GLY A 139 -0.22 -10.05 -4.90
C GLY A 139 0.20 -9.27 -6.15
N GLY A 140 0.58 -8.01 -5.97
CA GLY A 140 1.07 -7.15 -7.05
C GLY A 140 2.36 -7.66 -7.67
N ALA A 141 3.34 -8.02 -6.83
CA ALA A 141 4.60 -8.58 -7.28
C ALA A 141 4.41 -9.92 -8.03
N TYR A 142 3.54 -10.80 -7.52
CA TYR A 142 3.19 -12.04 -8.23
C TYR A 142 2.60 -11.74 -9.61
N ARG A 143 1.64 -10.82 -9.67
CA ARG A 143 0.96 -10.44 -10.92
C ARG A 143 1.95 -9.93 -11.96
N TYR A 144 2.88 -9.08 -11.55
CA TYR A 144 3.96 -8.57 -12.39
C TYR A 144 4.92 -9.68 -12.83
N LEU A 145 5.46 -10.46 -11.89
CA LEU A 145 6.48 -11.48 -12.16
C LEU A 145 5.97 -12.63 -13.04
N CYS A 146 4.67 -12.94 -13.00
CA CYS A 146 4.09 -13.98 -13.87
C CYS A 146 4.27 -13.72 -15.36
N ARG A 147 4.56 -12.50 -15.77
CA ARG A 147 4.86 -12.19 -17.18
C ARG A 147 6.25 -12.69 -17.59
N TYR A 148 7.20 -12.65 -16.67
CA TYR A 148 8.60 -12.94 -16.92
C TYR A 148 9.01 -14.35 -16.49
N VAL A 149 8.32 -14.92 -15.53
CA VAL A 149 8.62 -16.22 -14.94
C VAL A 149 7.61 -17.28 -15.39
N ARG A 150 8.08 -18.31 -16.08
CA ARG A 150 7.20 -19.38 -16.62
C ARG A 150 6.56 -20.22 -15.52
N ARG A 151 7.32 -20.57 -14.49
CA ARG A 151 6.86 -21.42 -13.39
C ARG A 151 6.22 -20.55 -12.30
N THR A 152 5.00 -20.86 -11.96
CA THR A 152 4.19 -20.16 -10.95
C THR A 152 4.85 -20.17 -9.57
N ASP A 153 5.52 -21.30 -9.21
CA ASP A 153 6.21 -21.42 -7.91
C ASP A 153 7.34 -20.41 -7.75
N TYR A 154 8.13 -20.20 -8.82
CA TYR A 154 9.21 -19.20 -8.79
C TYR A 154 8.68 -17.76 -8.80
N ALA A 155 7.56 -17.51 -9.48
CA ALA A 155 6.90 -16.21 -9.41
C ALA A 155 6.37 -15.94 -7.99
N MET A 156 5.81 -16.96 -7.32
CA MET A 156 5.37 -16.88 -5.93
C MET A 156 6.55 -16.61 -4.98
N LEU A 157 7.66 -17.36 -5.14
CA LEU A 157 8.87 -17.13 -4.35
C LEU A 157 9.41 -15.71 -4.54
N GLY A 158 9.52 -15.25 -5.78
CA GLY A 158 9.97 -13.89 -6.09
C GLY A 158 9.07 -12.82 -5.47
N ALA A 159 7.75 -13.04 -5.47
CA ALA A 159 6.79 -12.15 -4.85
C ALA A 159 6.95 -12.08 -3.32
N CYS A 160 7.19 -13.22 -2.67
CA CYS A 160 7.49 -13.27 -1.24
C CYS A 160 8.81 -12.56 -0.92
N LEU A 161 9.87 -12.79 -1.71
CA LEU A 161 11.15 -12.12 -1.54
C LEU A 161 11.04 -10.59 -1.72
N TYR A 162 10.20 -10.14 -2.64
CA TYR A 162 9.89 -8.72 -2.80
C TYR A 162 9.15 -8.17 -1.58
N ALA A 163 8.04 -8.78 -1.19
CA ALA A 163 7.20 -8.31 -0.09
C ALA A 163 7.99 -8.23 1.23
N PHE A 164 8.83 -9.23 1.52
CA PHE A 164 9.66 -9.31 2.73
C PHE A 164 11.13 -8.92 2.47
N SER A 165 11.38 -8.05 1.51
CA SER A 165 12.73 -7.52 1.28
C SER A 165 13.25 -6.76 2.49
N GLY A 166 14.57 -6.63 2.61
CA GLY A 166 15.20 -5.86 3.69
C GLY A 166 14.66 -4.42 3.77
N PHE A 167 14.34 -3.80 2.64
CA PHE A 167 13.68 -2.50 2.60
C PHE A 167 12.32 -2.51 3.30
N SER A 168 11.46 -3.50 2.98
CA SER A 168 10.11 -3.60 3.54
C SER A 168 10.15 -3.83 5.05
N VAL A 169 11.00 -4.75 5.51
CA VAL A 169 11.11 -5.11 6.93
C VAL A 169 11.70 -3.96 7.74
N TYR A 170 12.76 -3.32 7.24
CA TYR A 170 13.35 -2.16 7.89
C TYR A 170 12.38 -0.98 7.99
N ASN A 171 11.62 -0.71 6.92
CA ASN A 171 10.72 0.43 6.84
C ASN A 171 9.34 0.21 7.50
N VAL A 172 9.10 -0.88 8.22
CA VAL A 172 7.94 -0.98 9.14
C VAL A 172 7.89 0.20 10.10
N PHE A 173 9.05 0.71 10.50
CA PHE A 173 9.23 1.92 11.29
C PHE A 173 8.52 3.14 10.67
N PHE A 174 8.61 3.29 9.35
CA PHE A 174 7.87 4.26 8.55
C PHE A 174 6.71 3.57 7.84
N ASN A 175 5.63 3.31 8.56
CA ASN A 175 4.49 2.53 8.09
C ASN A 175 3.96 2.94 6.69
N HIS A 176 4.01 4.25 6.35
CA HIS A 176 3.59 4.77 5.05
C HIS A 176 4.56 4.40 3.90
N PHE A 177 5.80 4.00 4.18
CA PHE A 177 6.72 3.49 3.14
C PHE A 177 6.35 2.08 2.72
N VAL A 178 5.75 1.28 3.60
CA VAL A 178 5.23 -0.05 3.25
C VAL A 178 4.06 0.05 2.26
N ASP A 179 3.33 1.17 2.25
CA ASP A 179 2.30 1.43 1.24
C ASP A 179 2.90 1.53 -0.17
N VAL A 180 4.07 2.17 -0.28
CA VAL A 180 4.81 2.26 -1.56
C VAL A 180 5.19 0.87 -2.07
N VAL A 181 5.70 0.01 -1.18
CA VAL A 181 6.02 -1.39 -1.51
C VAL A 181 4.76 -2.14 -1.96
N ALA A 182 3.63 -1.92 -1.28
CA ALA A 182 2.38 -2.59 -1.61
C ALA A 182 1.82 -2.18 -2.97
N LEU A 183 1.96 -0.91 -3.36
CA LEU A 183 1.27 -0.35 -4.53
C LEU A 183 2.13 -0.31 -5.80
N PHE A 184 3.45 -0.23 -5.69
CA PHE A 184 4.35 -0.10 -6.84
C PHE A 184 4.26 -1.25 -7.85
N PRO A 185 4.23 -2.54 -7.45
CA PRO A 185 4.15 -3.63 -8.41
C PRO A 185 2.86 -3.62 -9.26
N TRP A 186 1.79 -3.05 -8.76
CA TRP A 186 0.55 -2.90 -9.52
C TRP A 186 0.70 -1.86 -10.63
N MET A 187 1.50 -0.81 -10.41
CA MET A 187 1.83 0.17 -11.44
C MET A 187 2.71 -0.47 -12.53
N LEU A 188 3.72 -1.27 -12.15
CA LEU A 188 4.55 -2.03 -13.09
C LEU A 188 3.72 -2.99 -13.94
N TRP A 189 2.83 -3.74 -13.30
CA TRP A 189 1.91 -4.62 -14.02
C TRP A 189 1.02 -3.85 -15.00
N ALA A 190 0.44 -2.72 -14.58
CA ALA A 190 -0.42 -1.90 -15.43
C ALA A 190 0.33 -1.28 -16.60
N LEU A 191 1.61 -0.92 -16.42
CA LEU A 191 2.48 -0.49 -17.51
C LEU A 191 2.66 -1.61 -18.53
N ASP A 192 2.99 -2.82 -18.08
CA ASP A 192 3.15 -3.97 -18.97
C ASP A 192 1.87 -4.30 -19.75
N GLU A 193 0.69 -4.25 -19.11
CA GLU A 193 -0.60 -4.41 -19.78
C GLU A 193 -0.78 -3.36 -20.89
N THR A 194 -0.33 -2.13 -20.64
CA THR A 194 -0.43 -1.06 -21.64
C THR A 194 0.58 -1.20 -22.78
N LEU A 195 1.79 -1.70 -22.51
CA LEU A 195 2.83 -1.81 -23.53
C LEU A 195 2.69 -3.05 -24.40
N TYR A 196 2.37 -4.19 -23.81
CA TYR A 196 2.50 -5.49 -24.44
C TYR A 196 1.16 -6.13 -24.88
N GLU A 197 0.02 -5.70 -24.30
CA GLU A 197 -1.28 -6.22 -24.73
C GLU A 197 -1.75 -5.55 -26.03
N GLN A 198 -2.57 -6.29 -26.82
CA GLN A 198 -3.14 -5.77 -28.08
C GLN A 198 -4.16 -4.66 -27.78
N GLU A 199 -4.98 -4.86 -26.77
CA GLU A 199 -5.90 -3.83 -26.28
C GLU A 199 -5.16 -2.95 -25.26
N LYS A 200 -5.05 -1.66 -25.56
CA LYS A 200 -4.29 -0.74 -24.72
C LYS A 200 -5.07 -0.29 -23.49
N HIS A 201 -4.56 -0.56 -22.33
CA HIS A 201 -5.17 -0.24 -21.04
C HIS A 201 -4.63 1.06 -20.41
N TYR A 202 -4.58 2.15 -21.19
CA TYR A 202 -4.05 3.45 -20.73
C TYR A 202 -4.71 3.94 -19.44
N GLY A 203 -6.02 3.76 -19.30
CA GLY A 203 -6.74 4.17 -18.09
C GLY A 203 -6.31 3.42 -16.84
N LEU A 204 -5.99 2.13 -16.97
CA LEU A 204 -5.49 1.32 -15.86
C LEU A 204 -4.11 1.80 -15.40
N PHE A 205 -3.21 2.07 -16.36
CA PHE A 205 -1.88 2.59 -16.03
C PHE A 205 -1.98 4.00 -15.41
N ALA A 206 -2.76 4.90 -16.01
CA ALA A 206 -2.98 6.24 -15.47
C ALA A 206 -3.57 6.20 -14.04
N PHE A 207 -4.48 5.28 -13.76
CA PHE A 207 -5.02 5.06 -12.41
C PHE A 207 -3.91 4.69 -11.42
N TRP A 208 -3.07 3.70 -11.73
CA TRP A 208 -2.01 3.27 -10.83
C TRP A 208 -0.88 4.30 -10.69
N VAL A 209 -0.59 5.07 -11.74
CA VAL A 209 0.30 6.25 -11.66
C VAL A 209 -0.27 7.26 -10.66
N GLY A 210 -1.55 7.61 -10.78
CA GLY A 210 -2.22 8.52 -9.85
C GLY A 210 -2.20 8.02 -8.41
N VAL A 211 -2.50 6.72 -8.20
CA VAL A 211 -2.45 6.10 -6.87
C VAL A 211 -1.04 6.18 -6.26
N ASN A 212 0.01 5.83 -6.99
CA ASN A 212 1.38 5.88 -6.48
C ASN A 212 1.86 7.32 -6.22
N LEU A 213 1.54 8.27 -7.13
CA LEU A 213 1.84 9.69 -6.95
C LEU A 213 1.20 10.26 -5.68
N LEU A 214 -0.11 10.02 -5.50
CA LEU A 214 -0.86 10.52 -4.35
C LEU A 214 -0.45 9.82 -3.05
N ASN A 215 -0.10 8.53 -3.12
CA ASN A 215 0.32 7.78 -1.96
C ASN A 215 1.62 8.33 -1.37
N ASN A 216 2.64 8.53 -2.20
CA ASN A 216 3.91 9.09 -1.75
C ASN A 216 4.69 9.72 -2.92
N TYR A 217 4.56 11.03 -3.07
CA TYR A 217 5.21 11.78 -4.16
C TYR A 217 6.75 11.70 -4.12
N PHE A 218 7.34 11.54 -2.94
CA PHE A 218 8.80 11.44 -2.80
C PHE A 218 9.35 10.17 -3.44
N PHE A 219 8.76 9.01 -3.11
CA PHE A 219 9.15 7.74 -3.74
C PHE A 219 8.70 7.64 -5.19
N PHE A 220 7.62 8.34 -5.56
CA PHE A 220 7.11 8.32 -6.94
C PHE A 220 8.15 8.82 -7.95
N ILE A 221 8.97 9.80 -7.58
CA ILE A 221 10.08 10.26 -8.44
C ILE A 221 11.03 9.11 -8.75
N GLY A 222 11.42 8.34 -7.73
CA GLY A 222 12.26 7.15 -7.92
C GLY A 222 11.59 6.05 -8.75
N GLN A 223 10.28 5.86 -8.56
CA GLN A 223 9.49 4.92 -9.36
C GLN A 223 9.47 5.31 -10.85
N VAL A 224 9.31 6.60 -11.17
CA VAL A 224 9.34 7.10 -12.55
C VAL A 224 10.72 6.93 -13.19
N ILE A 225 11.80 7.14 -12.42
CA ILE A 225 13.16 6.91 -12.93
C ILE A 225 13.41 5.42 -13.20
N PHE A 226 12.79 4.54 -12.43
CA PHE A 226 12.90 3.08 -12.61
C PHE A 226 12.14 2.57 -13.84
N LEU A 227 11.01 3.20 -14.21
CA LEU A 227 10.18 2.82 -15.37
C LEU A 227 10.87 3.14 -16.70
#